data_baf10d87fa9936c737892673f1607849
#
_entry.id   baf10d87fa9936c737892673f1607849
#
_cell.length_a   1.000
_cell.length_b   1.000
_cell.length_c   1.000
_cell.angle_alpha   90.00
_cell.angle_beta   90.00
_cell.angle_gamma   90.00
#
_symmetry.space_group_name_H-M   'P 1'
#
loop_
_entity.id
_entity.type
_entity.pdbx_description
1 polymer ?
#
loop_
_entity_poly.entity_id
_entity_poly.type
_entity_poly.pdbx_seq_one_letter_code
_entity_poly.pdbx_strand_id
1 'polypeptide(L)'
;DLNSLYPHLIMQYNISPETIVGMHEESGLVEPLLNREVDTDFLREKNLTMTPNGSLYTRKKQGFLPALMEKMYTDRVKYKKMMIEEQKKGKSADPNKLAQYHNMQINLKIALNSAYGALGNQWFRFYDVRNAEAVSVAGQLSIRWAERAVNEYLNKVLETDNEDYVLASDTDSLYVTMEKMVEKVGLTDTDKIIKFLDTVCDGKIQDVIDKCYGEMAEYVNAFQQKMVMKRE
;
A
#
# COMPACT_ATOMS: atom_id res chain seq x y z
N ASP A 1 -1.72 -5.78 -6.62
CA ASP A 1 -2.61 -4.71 -6.11
C ASP A 1 -2.34 -4.44 -4.64
N LEU A 2 -2.32 -3.14 -4.26
CA LEU A 2 -2.17 -2.69 -2.88
C LEU A 2 -3.52 -2.76 -2.15
N ASN A 3 -3.54 -3.43 -1.03
CA ASN A 3 -4.78 -3.63 -0.28
C ASN A 3 -5.22 -2.34 0.44
N SER A 4 -6.30 -1.68 -0.05
CA SER A 4 -6.88 -0.48 0.58
C SER A 4 -5.84 0.63 0.79
N LEU A 5 -5.17 1.08 -0.26
CA LEU A 5 -4.00 1.96 -0.25
C LEU A 5 -4.13 3.15 0.71
N TYR A 6 -5.10 4.04 0.53
CA TYR A 6 -5.16 5.30 1.31
C TYR A 6 -5.38 5.09 2.82
N PRO A 7 -6.27 4.22 3.28
CA PRO A 7 -6.35 3.89 4.72
C PRO A 7 -5.03 3.37 5.30
N HIS A 8 -4.30 2.53 4.54
CA HIS A 8 -3.03 1.99 5.01
C HIS A 8 -1.92 3.04 5.04
N LEU A 9 -1.90 4.00 4.09
CA LEU A 9 -0.99 5.14 4.15
C LEU A 9 -1.26 6.03 5.36
N ILE A 10 -2.53 6.31 5.66
CA ILE A 10 -2.91 7.06 6.88
C ILE A 10 -2.37 6.36 8.13
N MET A 11 -2.49 5.03 8.21
CA MET A 11 -1.95 4.25 9.34
C MET A 11 -0.42 4.22 9.34
N GLN A 12 0.21 4.02 8.18
CA GLN A 12 1.66 3.87 8.05
C GLN A 12 2.43 5.11 8.48
N TYR A 13 1.97 6.28 8.07
CA TYR A 13 2.61 7.57 8.37
C TYR A 13 2.01 8.29 9.58
N ASN A 14 1.03 7.68 10.23
CA ASN A 14 0.32 8.31 11.36
C ASN A 14 -0.32 9.65 11.00
N ILE A 15 -0.92 9.75 9.80
CA ILE A 15 -1.50 10.98 9.27
C ILE A 15 -2.78 11.31 10.02
N SER A 16 -2.74 12.39 10.80
CA SER A 16 -3.88 12.89 11.57
C SER A 16 -3.66 14.37 11.93
N PRO A 17 -4.72 15.17 12.11
CA PRO A 17 -4.56 16.60 12.42
C PRO A 17 -3.75 16.89 13.67
N GLU A 18 -3.82 16.02 14.68
CA GLU A 18 -3.12 16.20 15.95
C GLU A 18 -1.71 15.58 15.97
N THR A 19 -1.33 14.86 14.93
CA THR A 19 -0.01 14.23 14.83
C THR A 19 0.95 14.97 13.92
N ILE A 20 0.46 15.87 13.06
CA ILE A 20 1.32 16.73 12.25
C ILE A 20 2.03 17.74 13.12
N VAL A 21 3.36 17.78 13.06
CA VAL A 21 4.19 18.63 13.92
C VAL A 21 4.97 19.68 13.15
N GLY A 22 5.02 19.60 11.83
CA GLY A 22 5.72 20.55 10.99
C GLY A 22 5.88 20.07 9.55
N MET A 23 6.72 20.80 8.82
CA MET A 23 7.11 20.49 7.45
C MET A 23 8.63 20.45 7.36
N HIS A 24 9.15 19.61 6.49
CA HIS A 24 10.54 19.67 6.04
C HIS A 24 10.78 20.95 5.22
N GLU A 25 12.01 21.41 5.17
CA GLU A 25 12.35 22.63 4.41
C GLU A 25 12.12 22.49 2.91
N GLU A 26 12.32 21.27 2.39
CA GLU A 26 12.06 20.91 1.01
C GLU A 26 10.69 20.22 0.86
N SER A 27 10.06 20.43 -0.28
CA SER A 27 8.80 19.79 -0.69
C SER A 27 8.99 19.03 -2.00
N GLY A 28 8.01 18.17 -2.36
CA GLY A 28 8.09 17.39 -3.60
C GLY A 28 9.15 16.30 -3.58
N LEU A 29 9.30 15.64 -2.42
CA LEU A 29 10.37 14.69 -2.13
C LEU A 29 10.16 13.27 -2.70
N VAL A 30 9.22 13.05 -3.63
CA VAL A 30 8.98 11.70 -4.19
C VAL A 30 10.24 11.17 -4.86
N GLU A 31 10.81 11.93 -5.81
CA GLU A 31 12.05 11.53 -6.52
C GLU A 31 13.28 11.48 -5.60
N PRO A 32 13.56 12.51 -4.78
CA PRO A 32 14.68 12.45 -3.86
C PRO A 32 14.60 11.28 -2.86
N LEU A 33 13.41 10.96 -2.33
CA LEU A 33 13.24 9.80 -1.46
C LEU A 33 13.42 8.49 -2.22
N LEU A 34 12.87 8.39 -3.44
CA LEU A 34 13.02 7.22 -4.29
C LEU A 34 14.51 6.96 -4.59
N ASN A 35 15.30 7.99 -4.83
CA ASN A 35 16.73 7.92 -5.07
C ASN A 35 17.58 7.81 -3.78
N ARG A 36 16.97 7.89 -2.61
CA ARG A 36 17.65 7.89 -1.29
C ARG A 36 18.63 9.07 -1.13
N GLU A 37 18.29 10.22 -1.70
CA GLU A 37 19.08 11.46 -1.65
C GLU A 37 18.76 12.31 -0.41
N VAL A 38 17.65 12.02 0.28
CA VAL A 38 17.22 12.77 1.47
C VAL A 38 17.88 12.18 2.72
N ASP A 39 18.52 13.03 3.52
CA ASP A 39 18.95 12.63 4.86
C ASP A 39 17.72 12.47 5.78
N THR A 40 17.49 11.27 6.26
CA THR A 40 16.36 10.91 7.12
C THR A 40 16.74 10.58 8.55
N ASP A 41 18.01 10.72 8.95
CA ASP A 41 18.49 10.32 10.28
C ASP A 41 17.83 11.14 11.40
N PHE A 42 17.58 12.43 11.14
CA PHE A 42 16.86 13.30 12.08
C PHE A 42 15.46 12.79 12.44
N LEU A 43 14.82 11.98 11.57
CA LEU A 43 13.51 11.40 11.86
C LEU A 43 13.55 10.46 13.05
N ARG A 44 14.62 9.67 13.16
CA ARG A 44 14.84 8.74 14.28
C ARG A 44 15.15 9.52 15.56
N GLU A 45 16.04 10.49 15.48
CA GLU A 45 16.44 11.33 16.63
C GLU A 45 15.25 12.07 17.25
N LYS A 46 14.38 12.64 16.38
CA LYS A 46 13.19 13.41 16.82
C LYS A 46 11.94 12.56 17.03
N ASN A 47 12.01 11.25 16.77
CA ASN A 47 10.88 10.32 16.80
C ASN A 47 9.71 10.77 15.90
N LEU A 48 10.04 11.08 14.64
CA LEU A 48 9.12 11.55 13.61
C LEU A 48 9.07 10.56 12.44
N THR A 49 8.00 10.63 11.65
CA THR A 49 7.93 10.07 10.29
C THR A 49 7.67 11.19 9.30
N MET A 50 8.08 11.00 8.06
CA MET A 50 7.95 12.00 7.00
C MET A 50 7.23 11.42 5.78
N THR A 51 6.29 12.18 5.25
CA THR A 51 5.66 11.91 3.94
C THR A 51 6.35 12.68 2.82
N PRO A 52 6.24 12.24 1.54
CA PRO A 52 6.99 12.86 0.43
C PRO A 52 6.63 14.31 0.12
N ASN A 53 5.51 14.85 0.63
CA ASN A 53 5.24 16.29 0.56
C ASN A 53 6.00 17.11 1.64
N GLY A 54 6.86 16.45 2.43
CA GLY A 54 7.61 17.08 3.51
C GLY A 54 6.87 17.16 4.84
N SER A 55 5.61 16.70 4.94
CA SER A 55 4.89 16.71 6.22
C SER A 55 5.51 15.76 7.22
N LEU A 56 5.69 16.26 8.45
CA LEU A 56 6.30 15.54 9.57
C LEU A 56 5.23 15.18 10.61
N TYR A 57 5.18 13.91 10.97
CA TYR A 57 4.22 13.39 11.96
C TYR A 57 4.93 12.78 13.14
N THR A 58 4.38 12.99 14.34
CA THR A 58 4.93 12.38 15.56
C THR A 58 4.69 10.88 15.61
N ARG A 59 5.67 10.13 16.12
CA ARG A 59 5.55 8.69 16.41
C ARG A 59 5.31 8.39 17.90
N LYS A 60 5.12 9.43 18.73
CA LYS A 60 4.94 9.25 20.19
C LYS A 60 3.65 8.52 20.55
N LYS A 61 2.59 8.75 19.78
CA LYS A 61 1.28 8.09 19.95
C LYS A 61 0.58 7.97 18.61
N GLN A 62 -0.28 6.99 18.49
CA GLN A 62 -1.14 6.84 17.32
C GLN A 62 -2.19 7.95 17.27
N GLY A 63 -2.37 8.55 16.09
CA GLY A 63 -3.42 9.53 15.86
C GLY A 63 -4.82 8.91 15.83
N PHE A 64 -5.86 9.75 16.03
CA PHE A 64 -7.23 9.23 16.04
C PHE A 64 -7.67 8.70 14.66
N LEU A 65 -7.26 9.36 13.56
CA LEU A 65 -7.59 8.88 12.21
C LEU A 65 -6.93 7.52 11.90
N PRO A 66 -5.62 7.32 12.11
CA PRO A 66 -5.00 6.01 12.00
C PRO A 66 -5.68 4.93 12.84
N ALA A 67 -6.01 5.24 14.10
CA ALA A 67 -6.71 4.31 14.99
C ALA A 67 -8.12 3.96 14.48
N LEU A 68 -8.85 4.95 13.95
CA LEU A 68 -10.15 4.74 13.34
C LEU A 68 -10.05 3.88 12.07
N MET A 69 -9.07 4.16 11.19
CA MET A 69 -8.83 3.37 9.97
C MET A 69 -8.52 1.91 10.32
N GLU A 70 -7.65 1.69 11.29
CA GLU A 70 -7.26 0.34 11.73
C GLU A 70 -8.46 -0.45 12.28
N LYS A 71 -9.27 0.17 13.11
CA LYS A 71 -10.49 -0.45 13.63
C LYS A 71 -11.48 -0.80 12.52
N MET A 72 -11.79 0.16 11.65
CA MET A 72 -12.74 -0.03 10.55
C MET A 72 -12.25 -1.08 9.55
N TYR A 73 -10.95 -1.12 9.26
CA TYR A 73 -10.36 -2.13 8.40
C TYR A 73 -10.45 -3.52 9.02
N THR A 74 -10.12 -3.64 10.30
CA THR A 74 -10.22 -4.91 11.06
C THR A 74 -11.67 -5.43 11.08
N ASP A 75 -12.63 -4.55 11.36
CA ASP A 75 -14.05 -4.90 11.35
C ASP A 75 -14.51 -5.31 9.93
N ARG A 76 -14.06 -4.62 8.88
CA ARG A 76 -14.36 -4.99 7.49
C ARG A 76 -13.85 -6.38 7.14
N VAL A 77 -12.59 -6.68 7.49
CA VAL A 77 -12.00 -8.01 7.23
C VAL A 77 -12.78 -9.09 7.96
N LYS A 78 -13.19 -8.85 9.21
CA LYS A 78 -14.03 -9.77 9.98
C LYS A 78 -15.35 -10.04 9.27
N TYR A 79 -16.10 -9.02 8.87
CA TYR A 79 -17.39 -9.21 8.19
C TYR A 79 -17.24 -9.85 6.81
N LYS A 80 -16.18 -9.51 6.05
CA LYS A 80 -15.87 -10.16 4.78
C LYS A 80 -15.60 -11.66 4.96
N LYS A 81 -14.86 -12.05 6.01
CA LYS A 81 -14.59 -13.44 6.35
C LYS A 81 -15.88 -14.17 6.71
N MET A 82 -16.71 -13.59 7.59
CA MET A 82 -18.02 -14.17 7.97
C MET A 82 -18.96 -14.34 6.77
N MET A 83 -18.96 -13.37 5.84
CA MET A 83 -19.73 -13.46 4.59
C MET A 83 -19.26 -14.63 3.72
N ILE A 84 -17.96 -14.80 3.54
CA ILE A 84 -17.38 -15.89 2.74
C ILE A 84 -17.67 -17.26 3.40
N GLU A 85 -17.58 -17.35 4.72
CA GLU A 85 -17.91 -18.57 5.46
C GLU A 85 -19.39 -18.94 5.31
N GLU A 86 -20.28 -17.96 5.34
CA GLU A 86 -21.71 -18.18 5.10
C GLU A 86 -21.99 -18.60 3.65
N GLN A 87 -21.33 -17.96 2.66
CA GLN A 87 -21.43 -18.34 1.24
C GLN A 87 -21.00 -19.78 0.97
N LYS A 88 -19.95 -20.25 1.65
CA LYS A 88 -19.45 -21.64 1.50
C LYS A 88 -20.45 -22.71 1.93
N LYS A 89 -21.49 -22.38 2.72
CA LYS A 89 -22.56 -23.30 3.09
C LYS A 89 -23.51 -23.63 1.92
N GLY A 90 -23.40 -22.92 0.80
CA GLY A 90 -24.19 -23.17 -0.41
C GLY A 90 -25.69 -23.08 -0.14
N LYS A 91 -26.44 -24.14 -0.41
CA LYS A 91 -27.89 -24.18 -0.23
C LYS A 91 -28.36 -24.03 1.23
N SER A 92 -27.49 -24.24 2.22
CA SER A 92 -27.78 -24.08 3.65
C SER A 92 -27.40 -22.72 4.21
N ALA A 93 -26.91 -21.80 3.37
CA ALA A 93 -26.60 -20.44 3.77
C ALA A 93 -27.87 -19.68 4.17
N ASP A 94 -27.76 -18.87 5.24
CA ASP A 94 -28.83 -17.97 5.66
C ASP A 94 -28.78 -16.67 4.83
N PRO A 95 -29.77 -16.38 3.98
CA PRO A 95 -29.77 -15.19 3.13
C PRO A 95 -29.73 -13.88 3.93
N ASN A 96 -30.34 -13.85 5.11
CA ASN A 96 -30.38 -12.65 5.94
C ASN A 96 -29.00 -12.35 6.54
N LYS A 97 -28.29 -13.37 7.03
CA LYS A 97 -26.91 -13.23 7.52
C LYS A 97 -25.97 -12.83 6.40
N LEU A 98 -26.13 -13.43 5.22
CA LEU A 98 -25.32 -13.08 4.05
C LEU A 98 -25.49 -11.61 3.67
N ALA A 99 -26.75 -11.13 3.56
CA ALA A 99 -27.06 -9.74 3.28
C ALA A 99 -26.53 -8.80 4.38
N GLN A 100 -26.65 -9.18 5.67
CA GLN A 100 -26.15 -8.40 6.78
C GLN A 100 -24.62 -8.24 6.70
N TYR A 101 -23.87 -9.33 6.55
CA TYR A 101 -22.42 -9.29 6.47
C TYR A 101 -21.94 -8.55 5.23
N HIS A 102 -22.60 -8.72 4.09
CA HIS A 102 -22.33 -7.99 2.87
C HIS A 102 -22.49 -6.48 3.08
N ASN A 103 -23.62 -6.03 3.62
CA ASN A 103 -23.88 -4.62 3.86
C ASN A 103 -22.88 -4.03 4.86
N MET A 104 -22.55 -4.74 5.94
CA MET A 104 -21.58 -4.26 6.92
C MET A 104 -20.19 -4.06 6.31
N GLN A 105 -19.68 -5.02 5.53
CA GLN A 105 -18.36 -4.90 4.92
C GLN A 105 -18.31 -3.82 3.82
N ILE A 106 -19.40 -3.63 3.06
CA ILE A 106 -19.51 -2.56 2.03
C ILE A 106 -19.53 -1.18 2.70
N ASN A 107 -20.34 -0.99 3.73
CA ASN A 107 -20.41 0.29 4.46
C ASN A 107 -19.04 0.67 5.04
N LEU A 108 -18.32 -0.29 5.61
CA LEU A 108 -16.96 -0.06 6.11
C LEU A 108 -15.97 0.25 4.97
N LYS A 109 -16.09 -0.40 3.81
CA LYS A 109 -15.28 -0.08 2.62
C LYS A 109 -15.51 1.36 2.17
N ILE A 110 -16.78 1.79 2.09
CA ILE A 110 -17.15 3.16 1.69
C ILE A 110 -16.59 4.16 2.69
N ALA A 111 -16.77 3.93 3.99
CA ALA A 111 -16.28 4.82 5.04
C ALA A 111 -14.74 4.95 5.04
N LEU A 112 -14.01 3.83 4.88
CA LEU A 112 -12.55 3.83 4.73
C LEU A 112 -12.07 4.67 3.55
N ASN A 113 -12.71 4.50 2.38
CA ASN A 113 -12.32 5.24 1.18
C ASN A 113 -12.72 6.73 1.26
N SER A 114 -13.79 7.05 2.00
CA SER A 114 -14.26 8.43 2.18
C SER A 114 -13.37 9.25 3.12
N ALA A 115 -12.58 8.61 3.96
CA ALA A 115 -11.71 9.30 4.92
C ALA A 115 -10.70 10.23 4.24
N TYR A 116 -10.06 9.75 3.16
CA TYR A 116 -9.17 10.57 2.34
C TYR A 116 -9.89 11.76 1.71
N GLY A 117 -11.06 11.51 1.07
CA GLY A 117 -11.87 12.57 0.48
C GLY A 117 -12.31 13.63 1.49
N ALA A 118 -12.59 13.22 2.73
CA ALA A 118 -12.94 14.14 3.81
C ALA A 118 -11.76 15.05 4.18
N LEU A 119 -10.54 14.53 4.27
CA LEU A 119 -9.35 15.34 4.58
C LEU A 119 -9.11 16.45 3.56
N GLY A 120 -9.43 16.21 2.28
CA GLY A 120 -9.31 17.19 1.20
C GLY A 120 -10.52 18.13 1.05
N ASN A 121 -11.57 17.97 1.84
CA ASN A 121 -12.78 18.79 1.75
C ASN A 121 -12.70 20.00 2.69
N GLN A 122 -12.71 21.21 2.11
CA GLN A 122 -12.62 22.48 2.86
C GLN A 122 -13.73 22.66 3.94
N TRP A 123 -14.82 21.95 3.84
CA TRP A 123 -15.93 22.01 4.82
C TRP A 123 -15.80 20.95 5.94
N PHE A 124 -14.79 20.09 5.84
CA PHE A 124 -14.56 19.09 6.88
C PHE A 124 -13.89 19.74 8.09
N ARG A 125 -14.37 19.39 9.29
CA ARG A 125 -13.84 19.97 10.54
C ARG A 125 -12.32 19.84 10.69
N PHE A 126 -11.74 18.77 10.15
CA PHE A 126 -10.32 18.44 10.24
C PHE A 126 -9.62 18.63 8.90
N TYR A 127 -10.15 19.53 8.06
CA TYR A 127 -9.53 19.88 6.80
C TYR A 127 -8.13 20.40 7.00
N ASP A 128 -7.16 19.76 6.34
CA ASP A 128 -5.79 20.23 6.20
C ASP A 128 -5.24 19.70 4.89
N VAL A 129 -4.97 20.58 3.94
CA VAL A 129 -4.50 20.23 2.60
C VAL A 129 -3.19 19.42 2.66
N ARG A 130 -2.34 19.70 3.66
CA ARG A 130 -1.07 18.97 3.85
C ARG A 130 -1.31 17.49 4.12
N ASN A 131 -2.33 17.16 4.94
CA ASN A 131 -2.71 15.78 5.23
C ASN A 131 -3.30 15.07 4.00
N ALA A 132 -4.11 15.76 3.19
CA ALA A 132 -4.67 15.19 1.97
C ALA A 132 -3.56 14.94 0.92
N GLU A 133 -2.68 15.91 0.71
CA GLU A 133 -1.53 15.80 -0.17
C GLU A 133 -0.57 14.70 0.28
N ALA A 134 -0.29 14.62 1.59
CA ALA A 134 0.56 13.57 2.17
C ALA A 134 0.12 12.17 1.78
N VAL A 135 -1.19 11.88 1.82
CA VAL A 135 -1.74 10.57 1.43
C VAL A 135 -1.50 10.30 -0.06
N SER A 136 -1.78 11.28 -0.93
CA SER A 136 -1.64 11.12 -2.39
C SER A 136 -0.20 10.87 -2.80
N VAL A 137 0.74 11.71 -2.33
CA VAL A 137 2.16 11.59 -2.72
C VAL A 137 2.85 10.41 -2.04
N ALA A 138 2.39 10.00 -0.84
CA ALA A 138 2.85 8.76 -0.23
C ALA A 138 2.42 7.52 -1.06
N GLY A 139 1.23 7.57 -1.68
CA GLY A 139 0.80 6.57 -2.66
C GLY A 139 1.72 6.51 -3.87
N GLN A 140 2.06 7.67 -4.44
CA GLN A 140 3.01 7.76 -5.57
C GLN A 140 4.39 7.18 -5.20
N LEU A 141 4.93 7.51 -4.04
CA LEU A 141 6.19 6.92 -3.58
C LEU A 141 6.07 5.40 -3.45
N SER A 142 5.00 4.91 -2.84
CA SER A 142 4.81 3.48 -2.57
C SER A 142 4.75 2.65 -3.86
N ILE A 143 4.01 3.09 -4.87
CA ILE A 143 3.89 2.34 -6.13
C ILE A 143 5.21 2.37 -6.92
N ARG A 144 5.88 3.52 -6.99
CA ARG A 144 7.16 3.67 -7.70
C ARG A 144 8.31 2.95 -7.00
N TRP A 145 8.25 2.85 -5.68
CA TRP A 145 9.22 2.07 -4.91
C TRP A 145 9.13 0.58 -5.23
N ALA A 146 7.91 0.05 -5.30
CA ALA A 146 7.67 -1.34 -5.69
C ALA A 146 8.03 -1.61 -7.16
N GLU A 147 7.67 -0.70 -8.08
CA GLU A 147 8.04 -0.75 -9.51
C GLU A 147 9.56 -0.88 -9.68
N ARG A 148 10.33 0.01 -9.05
CA ARG A 148 11.79 -0.03 -9.08
C ARG A 148 12.34 -1.37 -8.56
N ALA A 149 11.87 -1.82 -7.41
CA ALA A 149 12.34 -3.06 -6.81
C ALA A 149 12.04 -4.30 -7.68
N VAL A 150 10.88 -4.34 -8.32
CA VAL A 150 10.49 -5.42 -9.24
C VAL A 150 11.37 -5.39 -10.50
N ASN A 151 11.57 -4.21 -11.11
CA ASN A 151 12.43 -4.05 -12.28
C ASN A 151 13.88 -4.44 -11.98
N GLU A 152 14.47 -3.98 -10.89
CA GLU A 152 15.82 -4.34 -10.45
C GLU A 152 15.96 -5.86 -10.26
N TYR A 153 14.98 -6.48 -9.61
CA TYR A 153 14.98 -7.92 -9.41
C TYR A 153 14.91 -8.70 -10.72
N LEU A 154 13.99 -8.32 -11.62
CA LEU A 154 13.82 -9.01 -12.91
C LEU A 154 15.04 -8.82 -13.81
N ASN A 155 15.62 -7.62 -13.88
CA ASN A 155 16.87 -7.38 -14.62
C ASN A 155 18.00 -8.25 -14.10
N LYS A 156 18.14 -8.39 -12.79
CA LYS A 156 19.16 -9.26 -12.18
C LYS A 156 18.94 -10.73 -12.51
N VAL A 157 17.71 -11.23 -12.42
CA VAL A 157 17.40 -12.66 -12.64
C VAL A 157 17.46 -13.04 -14.13
N LEU A 158 17.05 -12.11 -14.99
CA LEU A 158 17.02 -12.33 -16.44
C LEU A 158 18.33 -11.95 -17.13
N GLU A 159 19.29 -11.37 -16.38
CA GLU A 159 20.59 -10.91 -16.90
C GLU A 159 20.42 -9.87 -18.01
N THR A 160 19.46 -8.96 -17.84
CA THR A 160 19.21 -7.82 -18.71
C THR A 160 19.71 -6.53 -18.10
N ASP A 161 19.89 -5.50 -18.90
CA ASP A 161 20.40 -4.21 -18.45
C ASP A 161 19.33 -3.13 -18.59
N ASN A 162 18.84 -2.63 -17.43
CA ASN A 162 17.90 -1.52 -17.32
C ASN A 162 16.63 -1.68 -18.20
N GLU A 163 16.12 -2.90 -18.31
CA GLU A 163 14.90 -3.16 -19.03
C GLU A 163 13.68 -2.93 -18.13
N ASP A 164 12.62 -2.35 -18.71
CA ASP A 164 11.37 -2.09 -18.00
C ASP A 164 10.41 -3.28 -18.18
N TYR A 165 10.16 -3.99 -17.08
CA TYR A 165 9.22 -5.10 -17.00
C TYR A 165 7.83 -4.68 -16.48
N VAL A 166 7.70 -3.45 -15.96
CA VAL A 166 6.43 -2.90 -15.50
C VAL A 166 5.78 -2.15 -16.65
N LEU A 167 4.86 -2.78 -17.36
CA LEU A 167 4.19 -2.24 -18.54
C LEU A 167 3.27 -1.06 -18.23
N ALA A 168 2.68 -1.05 -17.05
CA ALA A 168 1.79 -0.01 -16.57
C ALA A 168 1.67 -0.04 -15.05
N SER A 169 1.35 1.11 -14.47
CA SER A 169 0.93 1.23 -13.07
C SER A 169 -0.34 2.08 -13.01
N ASP A 170 -1.26 1.73 -12.11
CA ASP A 170 -2.46 2.50 -11.86
C ASP A 170 -2.71 2.58 -10.35
N THR A 171 -2.47 3.77 -9.79
CA THR A 171 -2.72 4.15 -8.39
C THR A 171 -2.15 3.17 -7.36
N ASP A 172 -2.60 1.93 -7.34
CA ASP A 172 -2.29 0.88 -6.36
C ASP A 172 -1.94 -0.48 -6.98
N SER A 173 -1.82 -0.56 -8.30
CA SER A 173 -1.50 -1.79 -9.01
C SER A 173 -0.31 -1.65 -9.99
N LEU A 174 0.44 -2.74 -10.17
CA LEU A 174 1.50 -2.89 -11.16
C LEU A 174 1.15 -4.01 -12.14
N TYR A 175 1.33 -3.74 -13.43
CA TYR A 175 1.18 -4.72 -14.50
C TYR A 175 2.57 -5.12 -15.00
N VAL A 176 2.97 -6.35 -14.69
CA VAL A 176 4.34 -6.82 -14.93
C VAL A 176 4.33 -7.86 -16.04
N THR A 177 5.19 -7.69 -17.08
CA THR A 177 5.42 -8.73 -18.07
C THR A 177 6.39 -9.78 -17.55
N MET A 178 6.05 -11.04 -17.78
CA MET A 178 6.88 -12.19 -17.42
C MET A 178 7.32 -12.99 -18.66
N GLU A 179 7.16 -12.41 -19.86
CA GLU A 179 7.44 -13.08 -21.14
C GLU A 179 8.85 -13.64 -21.19
N LYS A 180 9.86 -12.81 -20.96
CA LYS A 180 11.27 -13.23 -20.98
C LYS A 180 11.61 -14.28 -19.94
N MET A 181 10.90 -14.29 -18.82
CA MET A 181 11.09 -15.33 -17.80
C MET A 181 10.57 -16.69 -18.30
N VAL A 182 9.42 -16.70 -18.97
CA VAL A 182 8.85 -17.91 -19.58
C VAL A 182 9.76 -18.42 -20.71
N GLU A 183 10.28 -17.53 -21.56
CA GLU A 183 11.22 -17.85 -22.62
C GLU A 183 12.53 -18.44 -22.07
N LYS A 184 13.12 -17.84 -21.04
CA LYS A 184 14.36 -18.31 -20.39
C LYS A 184 14.22 -19.75 -19.85
N VAL A 185 13.03 -20.10 -19.34
CA VAL A 185 12.74 -21.44 -18.82
C VAL A 185 12.35 -22.43 -19.95
N GLY A 186 11.96 -21.93 -21.12
CA GLY A 186 11.62 -22.77 -22.30
C GLY A 186 10.29 -23.51 -22.16
N LEU A 187 9.33 -22.97 -21.38
CA LEU A 187 8.01 -23.54 -21.21
C LEU A 187 7.12 -23.18 -22.40
N THR A 188 6.43 -24.18 -22.97
CA THR A 188 5.49 -23.99 -24.10
C THR A 188 4.06 -24.40 -23.75
N ASP A 189 3.88 -25.20 -22.72
CA ASP A 189 2.58 -25.67 -22.26
C ASP A 189 1.91 -24.64 -21.36
N THR A 190 0.69 -24.21 -21.69
CA THR A 190 -0.01 -23.14 -21.01
C THR A 190 -0.26 -23.43 -19.51
N ASP A 191 -0.65 -24.66 -19.16
CA ASP A 191 -0.93 -25.03 -17.77
C ASP A 191 0.35 -25.03 -16.92
N LYS A 192 1.47 -25.42 -17.53
CA LYS A 192 2.79 -25.37 -16.87
C LYS A 192 3.27 -23.92 -16.71
N ILE A 193 3.05 -23.06 -17.71
CA ILE A 193 3.36 -21.64 -17.65
C ILE A 193 2.58 -20.99 -16.49
N ILE A 194 1.27 -21.20 -16.42
CA ILE A 194 0.44 -20.63 -15.34
C ILE A 194 0.97 -21.05 -13.96
N LYS A 195 1.19 -22.36 -13.74
CA LYS A 195 1.71 -22.87 -12.46
C LYS A 195 3.09 -22.33 -12.12
N PHE A 196 3.95 -22.17 -13.11
CA PHE A 196 5.27 -21.59 -12.93
C PHE A 196 5.17 -20.14 -12.51
N LEU A 197 4.38 -19.33 -13.23
CA LEU A 197 4.16 -17.93 -12.92
C LEU A 197 3.50 -17.75 -11.55
N ASP A 198 2.52 -18.59 -11.20
CA ASP A 198 1.92 -18.62 -9.87
C ASP A 198 2.98 -18.79 -8.78
N THR A 199 3.85 -19.78 -8.96
CA THR A 199 4.92 -20.08 -7.97
C THR A 199 5.93 -18.94 -7.85
N VAL A 200 6.33 -18.35 -8.99
CA VAL A 200 7.30 -17.25 -8.99
C VAL A 200 6.70 -15.98 -8.38
N CYS A 201 5.47 -15.64 -8.74
CA CYS A 201 4.82 -14.44 -8.24
C CYS A 201 4.48 -14.54 -6.75
N ASP A 202 3.90 -15.66 -6.32
CA ASP A 202 3.51 -15.85 -4.91
C ASP A 202 4.73 -16.07 -3.98
N GLY A 203 5.88 -16.45 -4.53
CA GLY A 203 7.12 -16.63 -3.80
C GLY A 203 8.08 -15.45 -4.02
N LYS A 204 8.87 -15.52 -5.08
CA LYS A 204 10.01 -14.62 -5.27
C LYS A 204 9.64 -13.15 -5.46
N ILE A 205 8.62 -12.87 -6.27
CA ILE A 205 8.16 -11.48 -6.49
C ILE A 205 7.52 -10.94 -5.21
N GLN A 206 6.72 -11.75 -4.50
CA GLN A 206 6.14 -11.35 -3.23
C GLN A 206 7.22 -11.02 -2.19
N ASP A 207 8.27 -11.86 -2.07
CA ASP A 207 9.39 -11.61 -1.15
C ASP A 207 10.11 -10.28 -1.45
N VAL A 208 10.30 -9.96 -2.74
CA VAL A 208 10.91 -8.69 -3.18
C VAL A 208 10.03 -7.50 -2.78
N ILE A 209 8.73 -7.60 -3.03
CA ILE A 209 7.76 -6.54 -2.70
C ILE A 209 7.68 -6.33 -1.17
N ASP A 210 7.57 -7.39 -0.40
CA ASP A 210 7.48 -7.30 1.06
C ASP A 210 8.76 -6.69 1.66
N LYS A 211 9.92 -7.09 1.13
CA LYS A 211 11.21 -6.52 1.53
C LYS A 211 11.31 -5.03 1.17
N CYS A 212 10.95 -4.65 -0.05
CA CYS A 212 11.06 -3.25 -0.49
C CYS A 212 10.14 -2.32 0.32
N TYR A 213 8.94 -2.74 0.69
CA TYR A 213 8.08 -1.96 1.58
C TYR A 213 8.59 -1.88 3.01
N GLY A 214 9.25 -2.93 3.51
CA GLY A 214 9.97 -2.89 4.77
C GLY A 214 11.09 -1.84 4.76
N GLU A 215 11.92 -1.85 3.73
CA GLU A 215 13.00 -0.88 3.54
C GLU A 215 12.50 0.57 3.39
N MET A 216 11.41 0.77 2.63
CA MET A 216 10.78 2.08 2.50
C MET A 216 10.29 2.60 3.85
N ALA A 217 9.58 1.74 4.61
CA ALA A 217 9.05 2.11 5.92
C ALA A 217 10.18 2.45 6.92
N GLU A 218 11.28 1.73 6.87
CA GLU A 218 12.46 2.01 7.69
C GLU A 218 13.13 3.33 7.27
N TYR A 219 13.27 3.58 5.98
CA TYR A 219 13.92 4.78 5.46
C TYR A 219 13.18 6.07 5.85
N VAL A 220 11.86 6.11 5.70
CA VAL A 220 11.03 7.26 6.12
C VAL A 220 10.67 7.25 7.61
N ASN A 221 11.22 6.30 8.38
CA ASN A 221 10.91 6.07 9.79
C ASN A 221 9.39 6.01 10.03
N ALA A 222 8.68 5.21 9.23
CA ALA A 222 7.23 5.08 9.29
C ALA A 222 6.74 4.70 10.71
N PHE A 223 5.56 5.15 11.10
CA PHE A 223 4.96 4.79 12.39
C PHE A 223 4.75 3.27 12.51
N GLN A 224 4.29 2.65 11.42
CA GLN A 224 4.14 1.20 11.28
C GLN A 224 4.35 0.82 9.80
N GLN A 225 4.82 -0.39 9.50
CA GLN A 225 4.77 -0.92 8.14
C GLN A 225 3.36 -1.49 7.88
N LYS A 226 2.63 -0.95 6.90
CA LYS A 226 1.25 -1.33 6.57
C LYS A 226 1.04 -1.63 5.07
N MET A 227 2.04 -1.37 4.22
CA MET A 227 1.91 -1.67 2.80
C MET A 227 1.99 -3.17 2.55
N VAL A 228 0.95 -3.70 1.93
CA VAL A 228 0.87 -5.11 1.52
C VAL A 228 0.30 -5.14 0.11
N MET A 229 1.13 -5.49 -0.85
CA MET A 229 0.72 -5.74 -2.23
C MET A 229 0.56 -7.25 -2.43
N LYS A 230 -0.49 -7.65 -3.12
CA LYS A 230 -0.75 -9.05 -3.46
C LYS A 230 -1.05 -9.19 -4.93
N ARG A 231 -0.74 -10.37 -5.46
CA ARG A 231 -1.16 -10.76 -6.80
C ARG A 231 -2.70 -10.92 -6.85
N GLU A 232 -3.30 -10.50 -7.95
CA GLU A 232 -4.67 -10.77 -8.35
C GLU A 232 -4.74 -11.74 -9.54
#